data_ea4683707fed4147cf14638093d88aab
#
_entry.id   ea4683707fed4147cf14638093d88aab
#
_cell.length_a   1.000
_cell.length_b   1.000
_cell.length_c   1.000
_cell.angle_alpha   90.00
_cell.angle_beta   90.00
_cell.angle_gamma   90.00
#
_symmetry.space_group_name_H-M   'P 1'
#
loop_
_entity.id
_entity.type
_entity.pdbx_description
1 polymer ?
#
loop_
_entity_poly.entity_id
_entity_poly.type
_entity_poly.pdbx_seq_one_letter_code
_entity_poly.pdbx_strand_id
1 'polypeptide(L)'
;MPAKYWYLAEGYTGGDFDTYVLIMNPNDTATKVDVNYLLPGGGIKAVSYQVAAHSRYTIHADSIGGLTNTEFSTALTGDLPVICERAMYFSMPR
;
A
#
# COMPACT_ATOMS: atom_id res chain seq x y z
N MET A 1 2.46 -3.16 -15.78
CA MET A 1 3.38 -4.31 -15.82
C MET A 1 3.43 -5.04 -14.50
N PRO A 2 3.03 -6.31 -14.42
CA PRO A 2 3.13 -7.02 -13.16
C PRO A 2 4.58 -7.27 -12.76
N ALA A 3 4.87 -7.14 -11.47
CA ALA A 3 6.19 -7.40 -10.91
C ALA A 3 6.03 -7.93 -9.48
N LYS A 4 7.04 -8.66 -9.01
CA LYS A 4 7.04 -9.18 -7.64
C LYS A 4 7.47 -8.13 -6.62
N TYR A 5 8.24 -7.13 -7.03
CA TYR A 5 8.78 -6.11 -6.15
C TYR A 5 8.31 -4.74 -6.58
N TRP A 6 7.82 -3.96 -5.64
CA TRP A 6 7.37 -2.61 -5.88
C TRP A 6 7.88 -1.68 -4.80
N TYR A 7 8.23 -0.46 -5.20
CA TYR A 7 8.54 0.61 -4.27
C TYR A 7 7.70 1.81 -4.65
N LEU A 8 6.87 2.25 -3.72
CA LEU A 8 6.01 3.41 -3.91
C LEU A 8 6.54 4.52 -3.01
N ALA A 9 7.09 5.56 -3.62
CA ALA A 9 7.62 6.68 -2.88
C ALA A 9 6.49 7.51 -2.28
N GLU A 10 6.75 8.10 -1.17
CA GLU A 10 5.97 9.12 -0.48
C GLU A 10 4.45 8.99 -0.49
N GLY A 11 3.91 8.48 0.60
CA GLY A 11 2.52 8.64 0.96
C GLY A 11 2.45 9.60 2.14
N TYR A 12 1.29 10.23 2.33
CA TYR A 12 1.08 11.14 3.43
C TYR A 12 -0.34 10.98 3.97
N THR A 13 -0.45 10.80 5.29
CA THR A 13 -1.74 10.59 5.96
C THR A 13 -2.12 11.73 6.90
N GLY A 14 -1.30 12.79 6.94
CA GLY A 14 -1.57 13.93 7.81
C GLY A 14 -2.61 14.88 7.23
N GLY A 15 -3.22 15.66 8.11
CA GLY A 15 -4.20 16.67 7.71
C GLY A 15 -5.41 16.05 7.02
N ASP A 16 -5.76 16.60 5.87
CA ASP A 16 -6.92 16.16 5.09
C ASP A 16 -6.58 15.20 3.97
N PHE A 17 -5.38 14.60 3.99
CA PHE A 17 -4.96 13.65 2.97
C PHE A 17 -5.39 12.23 3.31
N ASP A 18 -5.91 11.53 2.30
CA ASP A 18 -6.20 10.10 2.36
C ASP A 18 -5.28 9.40 1.37
N THR A 19 -4.51 8.45 1.86
CA THR A 19 -3.59 7.69 1.01
C THR A 19 -4.05 6.24 0.92
N TYR A 20 -4.13 5.75 -0.30
CA TYR A 20 -4.53 4.37 -0.61
C TYR A 20 -3.40 3.67 -1.33
N VAL A 21 -3.19 2.41 -0.99
CA VAL A 21 -2.31 1.53 -1.76
C VAL A 21 -3.21 0.48 -2.39
N LEU A 22 -3.12 0.37 -3.72
CA LEU A 22 -3.95 -0.54 -4.48
C LEU A 22 -3.08 -1.67 -5.00
N ILE A 23 -3.52 -2.91 -4.78
CA ILE A 23 -2.81 -4.10 -5.25
C ILE A 23 -3.76 -4.86 -6.16
N MET A 24 -3.32 -5.12 -7.39
CA MET A 24 -4.09 -5.93 -8.32
C MET A 24 -3.35 -7.23 -8.58
N ASN A 25 -4.06 -8.33 -8.37
CA ASN A 25 -3.54 -9.66 -8.67
C ASN A 25 -4.09 -10.14 -10.01
N PRO A 26 -3.29 -10.10 -11.08
CA PRO A 26 -3.74 -10.56 -12.39
C PRO A 26 -3.60 -12.06 -12.58
N ASN A 27 -3.14 -12.78 -11.59
CA ASN A 27 -2.84 -14.21 -11.70
C ASN A 27 -4.08 -15.07 -11.49
N ASP A 28 -4.00 -16.31 -11.94
CA ASP A 28 -5.11 -17.28 -11.82
C ASP A 28 -5.26 -17.85 -10.41
N THR A 29 -4.32 -17.58 -9.53
CA THR A 29 -4.34 -18.04 -8.15
C THR A 29 -4.15 -16.87 -7.20
N ALA A 30 -4.60 -17.03 -5.95
CA ALA A 30 -4.38 -16.04 -4.92
C ALA A 30 -2.89 -15.89 -4.63
N THR A 31 -2.48 -14.71 -4.20
CA THR A 31 -1.09 -14.44 -3.84
C THR A 31 -1.01 -13.72 -2.51
N LYS A 32 0.06 -13.99 -1.77
CA LYS A 32 0.39 -13.25 -0.57
C LYS A 32 1.25 -12.05 -0.98
N VAL A 33 0.98 -10.90 -0.39
CA VAL A 33 1.76 -9.69 -0.61
C VAL A 33 2.22 -9.16 0.74
N ASP A 34 3.53 -9.09 0.90
CA ASP A 34 4.13 -8.51 2.11
C ASP A 34 4.40 -7.04 1.86
N VAL A 35 3.85 -6.20 2.73
CA VAL A 35 3.94 -4.75 2.59
C VAL A 35 4.70 -4.19 3.77
N ASN A 36 5.79 -3.49 3.49
CA ASN A 36 6.57 -2.78 4.49
C ASN A 36 6.38 -1.29 4.30
N TYR A 37 5.80 -0.64 5.29
CA TYR A 37 5.65 0.80 5.31
C TYR A 37 6.86 1.37 6.03
N LEU A 38 7.64 2.18 5.31
CA LEU A 38 8.90 2.74 5.81
C LEU A 38 8.62 4.13 6.37
N LEU A 39 8.81 4.28 7.67
CA LEU A 39 8.45 5.49 8.40
C LEU A 39 9.64 6.43 8.56
N PRO A 40 9.40 7.74 8.77
CA PRO A 40 10.48 8.67 9.11
C PRO A 40 11.19 8.18 10.37
N GLY A 41 12.50 8.36 10.43
CA GLY A 41 13.28 7.91 11.56
C GLY A 41 13.68 6.43 11.53
N GLY A 42 13.33 5.71 10.47
CA GLY A 42 13.77 4.33 10.26
C GLY A 42 12.85 3.25 10.76
N GLY A 43 11.67 3.62 11.28
CA GLY A 43 10.69 2.62 11.71
C GLY A 43 10.07 1.91 10.51
N ILE A 44 9.65 0.65 10.69
CA ILE A 44 8.99 -0.13 9.65
C ILE A 44 7.72 -0.74 10.24
N LYS A 45 6.61 -0.56 9.53
CA LYS A 45 5.36 -1.26 9.82
C LYS A 45 5.17 -2.32 8.76
N ALA A 46 5.16 -3.59 9.17
CA ALA A 46 5.02 -4.72 8.24
C ALA A 46 3.63 -5.32 8.35
N VAL A 47 2.96 -5.49 7.22
CA VAL A 47 1.63 -6.11 7.15
C VAL A 47 1.59 -7.03 5.93
N SER A 48 1.00 -8.21 6.08
CA SER A 48 0.81 -9.14 4.97
C SER A 48 -0.65 -9.18 4.57
N TYR A 49 -0.89 -9.27 3.26
CA TYR A 49 -2.23 -9.31 2.69
C TYR A 49 -2.35 -10.52 1.77
N GLN A 50 -3.55 -11.10 1.74
CA GLN A 50 -3.87 -12.16 0.79
C GLN A 50 -4.79 -11.55 -0.26
N VAL A 51 -4.38 -11.60 -1.53
CA VAL A 51 -5.16 -11.03 -2.63
C VAL A 51 -5.66 -12.17 -3.51
N ALA A 52 -6.96 -12.28 -3.63
CA ALA A 52 -7.57 -13.36 -4.41
C ALA A 52 -7.21 -13.24 -5.90
N ALA A 53 -7.34 -14.36 -6.62
CA ALA A 53 -7.07 -14.38 -8.06
C ALA A 53 -7.93 -13.36 -8.80
N HIS A 54 -7.35 -12.69 -9.78
CA HIS A 54 -8.05 -11.72 -10.63
C HIS A 54 -8.79 -10.64 -9.86
N SER A 55 -8.27 -10.24 -8.70
CA SER A 55 -8.97 -9.25 -7.87
C SER A 55 -8.04 -8.13 -7.44
N ARG A 56 -8.66 -7.09 -6.90
CA ARG A 56 -8.00 -5.90 -6.39
C ARG A 56 -8.18 -5.84 -4.88
N TYR A 57 -7.15 -5.41 -4.21
CA TYR A 57 -7.20 -5.12 -2.78
C TYR A 57 -6.81 -3.66 -2.56
N THR A 58 -7.68 -2.91 -1.90
CA THR A 58 -7.43 -1.49 -1.62
C THR A 58 -7.11 -1.33 -0.14
N ILE A 59 -5.96 -0.73 0.15
CA ILE A 59 -5.52 -0.48 1.50
C ILE A 59 -5.67 1.01 1.79
N HIS A 60 -6.44 1.37 2.81
CA HIS A 60 -6.53 2.76 3.28
C HIS A 60 -5.45 2.96 4.33
N ALA A 61 -4.34 3.58 3.97
CA ALA A 61 -3.18 3.70 4.84
C ALA A 61 -3.48 4.45 6.13
N ASP A 62 -4.36 5.45 6.08
CA ASP A 62 -4.74 6.23 7.26
C ASP A 62 -5.35 5.39 8.37
N SER A 63 -5.94 4.25 8.03
CA SER A 63 -6.58 3.37 9.01
C SER A 63 -5.61 2.38 9.67
N ILE A 64 -4.37 2.36 9.25
CA ILE A 64 -3.37 1.43 9.80
C ILE A 64 -2.70 2.05 11.01
N GLY A 65 -2.66 1.32 12.11
CA GLY A 65 -1.96 1.79 13.31
C GLY A 65 -0.48 2.04 13.02
N GLY A 66 0.02 3.19 13.41
CA GLY A 66 1.39 3.61 13.12
C GLY A 66 1.54 4.45 11.86
N LEU A 67 0.51 4.49 11.01
CA LEU A 67 0.52 5.30 9.78
C LEU A 67 -0.43 6.48 9.84
N THR A 68 -0.91 6.84 11.02
CA THR A 68 -1.80 7.98 11.19
C THR A 68 -0.97 9.26 11.26
N ASN A 69 -1.34 10.24 10.44
CA ASN A 69 -0.73 11.56 10.45
C ASN A 69 0.80 11.51 10.26
N THR A 70 1.25 10.80 9.23
CA THR A 70 2.69 10.65 8.97
C THR A 70 2.99 10.53 7.47
N GLU A 71 4.26 10.73 7.12
CA GLU A 71 4.77 10.40 5.80
C GLU A 71 5.30 8.96 5.84
N PHE A 72 5.30 8.31 4.68
CA PHE A 72 5.86 6.96 4.59
C PHE A 72 6.15 6.60 3.14
N SER A 73 7.03 5.63 2.95
CA SER A 73 7.25 4.97 1.67
C SER A 73 6.76 3.54 1.80
N THR A 74 6.49 2.88 0.69
CA THR A 74 5.95 1.53 0.72
C THR A 74 6.80 0.61 -0.14
N ALA A 75 7.25 -0.49 0.44
CA ALA A 75 7.95 -1.55 -0.28
C ALA A 75 7.09 -2.80 -0.24
N LEU A 76 6.78 -3.37 -1.40
CA LEU A 76 5.92 -4.54 -1.49
C LEU A 76 6.65 -5.69 -2.16
N THR A 77 6.37 -6.90 -1.67
CA THR A 77 6.87 -8.12 -2.28
C THR A 77 5.71 -9.10 -2.42
N GLY A 78 5.39 -9.47 -3.65
CA GLY A 78 4.38 -10.48 -3.91
C GLY A 78 5.02 -11.84 -4.15
N ASP A 79 4.36 -12.92 -3.72
CA ASP A 79 4.80 -14.26 -4.06
C ASP A 79 4.67 -14.51 -5.56
N LEU A 80 3.66 -13.87 -6.17
CA LEU A 80 3.44 -13.83 -7.62
C LEU A 80 3.50 -12.38 -8.09
N PRO A 81 3.77 -12.14 -9.38
CA PRO A 81 3.79 -10.76 -9.88
C PRO A 81 2.43 -10.08 -9.73
N VAL A 82 2.43 -8.87 -9.20
CA VAL A 82 1.23 -8.06 -9.00
C VAL A 82 1.43 -6.68 -9.61
N ILE A 83 0.35 -5.91 -9.68
CA ILE A 83 0.39 -4.51 -10.09
C ILE A 83 0.01 -3.68 -8.86
N CYS A 84 0.83 -2.68 -8.55
CA CYS A 84 0.59 -1.83 -7.40
C CYS A 84 0.54 -0.37 -7.81
N GLU A 85 -0.25 0.39 -7.07
CA GLU A 85 -0.43 1.80 -7.34
C GLU A 85 -0.70 2.50 -6.03
N ARG A 86 -0.23 3.75 -5.93
CA ARG A 86 -0.58 4.60 -4.80
C ARG A 86 -1.49 5.72 -5.29
N ALA A 87 -2.58 5.96 -4.56
CA ALA A 87 -3.46 7.07 -4.80
C ALA A 87 -3.55 7.92 -3.54
N MET A 88 -3.40 9.22 -3.69
CA MET A 88 -3.47 10.14 -2.58
C MET A 88 -4.48 11.23 -2.91
N TYR A 89 -5.45 11.40 -2.02
CA TYR A 89 -6.51 12.37 -2.20
C TYR A 89 -6.48 13.41 -1.11
N PHE A 90 -6.74 14.64 -1.49
CA PHE A 90 -6.86 15.74 -0.55
C PHE A 90 -8.34 16.08 -0.38
N SER A 91 -8.84 15.94 0.87
CA SER A 91 -10.22 16.24 1.19
C SER A 91 -10.34 17.68 1.61
N MET A 92 -11.10 18.44 0.86
CA MET A 92 -11.35 19.86 1.20
C MET A 92 -12.52 19.95 2.16
N PRO A 93 -12.39 20.71 3.25
CA PRO A 93 -13.53 20.97 4.12
C PRO A 93 -14.62 21.70 3.35
N ARG A 94 -15.85 21.43 3.71
CA ARG A 94 -16.99 22.07 3.06
C ARG A 94 -17.69 23.02 3.97
#